data_acf54dd8eb033dbda7ad8113ae5c4fc1
#
_entry.id   acf54dd8eb033dbda7ad8113ae5c4fc1
#
_cell.length_a   1.000
_cell.length_b   1.000
_cell.length_c   1.000
_cell.angle_alpha   90.00
_cell.angle_beta   90.00
_cell.angle_gamma   90.00
#
_symmetry.space_group_name_H-M   'P 1'
#
loop_
_entity.id
_entity.type
_entity.pdbx_description
1 polymer ?
#
loop_
_entity_poly.entity_id
_entity_poly.type
_entity_poly.pdbx_seq_one_letter_code
_entity_poly.pdbx_strand_id
1 'polypeptide(L)'
;MTQHQMHEIRSGLHLHCIAWGEPTLPHAPMLLVHGLASNARLWDGVAQHLVDLGHYVVAVDQRGHGQSSKPDDGFDMATVAHDLELLIAQLELQRPVVAGQSWGANVVIELAARAPHLVRGVCAVDGGTIQLQKHFPEWDACAQQLRPPNLLGTPAKRLEGAIRSHHSDWPEVGIQGSMANMEVLDDGTIRPWLSLERHMKVLRGLWEHNPEEKFPHISVPVLFMPAVGSGEAAWAVDKKEAVARALELLPKGAANWYEPADHDLHAQFPQRVAQELHDATLNGFFI
;
A
#
# COMPACT_ATOMS: atom_id res chain seq x y z
N MET A 1 -9.35 -8.29 -18.85
CA MET A 1 -10.61 -7.76 -18.27
C MET A 1 -10.37 -7.48 -16.80
N THR A 2 -10.95 -6.41 -16.26
CA THR A 2 -10.88 -6.10 -14.82
C THR A 2 -12.04 -6.78 -14.11
N GLN A 3 -11.79 -7.47 -12.99
CA GLN A 3 -12.81 -8.19 -12.24
C GLN A 3 -12.82 -7.69 -10.79
N HIS A 4 -14.01 -7.31 -10.29
CA HIS A 4 -14.22 -6.95 -8.89
C HIS A 4 -14.84 -8.14 -8.16
N GLN A 5 -14.24 -8.55 -7.06
CA GLN A 5 -14.65 -9.75 -6.31
C GLN A 5 -14.57 -9.52 -4.81
N MET A 6 -15.50 -10.15 -4.07
CA MET A 6 -15.47 -10.19 -2.62
C MET A 6 -15.04 -11.58 -2.17
N HIS A 7 -14.04 -11.65 -1.31
CA HIS A 7 -13.49 -12.90 -0.80
C HIS A 7 -13.68 -12.98 0.72
N GLU A 8 -14.42 -13.97 1.18
CA GLU A 8 -14.49 -14.26 2.61
C GLU A 8 -13.22 -14.98 3.03
N ILE A 9 -12.31 -14.27 3.66
CA ILE A 9 -11.00 -14.81 4.10
C ILE A 9 -11.09 -15.51 5.46
N ARG A 10 -12.11 -15.20 6.24
CA ARG A 10 -12.52 -15.88 7.48
C ARG A 10 -13.97 -15.50 7.79
N SER A 11 -14.62 -16.25 8.69
CA SER A 11 -16.03 -16.04 9.04
C SER A 11 -16.33 -14.56 9.35
N GLY A 12 -17.19 -13.95 8.54
CA GLY A 12 -17.65 -12.57 8.68
C GLY A 12 -16.65 -11.49 8.24
N LEU A 13 -15.47 -11.84 7.72
CA LEU A 13 -14.53 -10.88 7.17
C LEU A 13 -14.35 -11.07 5.67
N HIS A 14 -14.86 -10.13 4.90
CA HIS A 14 -14.76 -10.13 3.44
C HIS A 14 -13.81 -9.03 2.99
N LEU A 15 -12.89 -9.35 2.08
CA LEU A 15 -12.03 -8.39 1.41
C LEU A 15 -12.47 -8.23 -0.05
N HIS A 16 -12.62 -6.99 -0.47
CA HIS A 16 -12.82 -6.63 -1.85
C HIS A 16 -11.47 -6.61 -2.57
N CYS A 17 -11.43 -7.26 -3.72
CA CYS A 17 -10.26 -7.29 -4.58
C CYS A 17 -10.62 -6.86 -6.00
N ILE A 18 -9.66 -6.25 -6.67
CA ILE A 18 -9.71 -6.01 -8.10
C ILE A 18 -8.62 -6.86 -8.73
N ALA A 19 -8.98 -7.65 -9.73
CA ALA A 19 -8.05 -8.51 -10.45
C ALA A 19 -7.95 -8.10 -11.93
N TRP A 20 -6.73 -8.17 -12.47
CA TRP A 20 -6.41 -7.90 -13.87
C TRP A 20 -5.58 -9.04 -14.46
N GLY A 21 -5.83 -9.34 -15.73
CA GLY A 21 -5.18 -10.45 -16.43
C GLY A 21 -5.78 -11.81 -16.08
N GLU A 22 -5.03 -12.86 -16.36
CA GLU A 22 -5.43 -14.25 -16.13
C GLU A 22 -4.36 -14.96 -15.29
N PRO A 23 -4.73 -15.86 -14.35
CA PRO A 23 -3.77 -16.58 -13.50
C PRO A 23 -2.75 -17.43 -14.26
N THR A 24 -3.02 -17.70 -15.55
CA THR A 24 -2.15 -18.50 -16.42
C THR A 24 -1.04 -17.68 -17.10
N LEU A 25 -0.94 -16.39 -16.82
CA LEU A 25 0.13 -15.55 -17.35
C LEU A 25 1.52 -16.04 -16.89
N PRO A 26 2.57 -15.87 -17.73
CA PRO A 26 3.85 -16.55 -17.56
C PRO A 26 4.67 -16.10 -16.36
N HIS A 27 4.39 -14.91 -15.85
CA HIS A 27 5.21 -14.32 -14.77
C HIS A 27 4.54 -14.49 -13.39
N ALA A 28 5.33 -14.28 -12.32
CA ALA A 28 4.84 -14.37 -10.96
C ALA A 28 3.62 -13.45 -10.74
N PRO A 29 2.57 -13.89 -10.03
CA PRO A 29 1.45 -13.03 -9.70
C PRO A 29 1.89 -11.88 -8.79
N MET A 30 1.18 -10.75 -8.88
CA MET A 30 1.41 -9.55 -8.07
C MET A 30 0.21 -9.32 -7.14
N LEU A 31 0.48 -9.06 -5.85
CA LEU A 31 -0.52 -8.60 -4.90
C LEU A 31 -0.18 -7.17 -4.48
N LEU A 32 -1.11 -6.23 -4.71
CA LEU A 32 -0.91 -4.80 -4.48
C LEU A 32 -1.72 -4.33 -3.28
N VAL A 33 -1.06 -3.66 -2.33
CA VAL A 33 -1.58 -3.31 -1.00
C VAL A 33 -1.47 -1.80 -0.80
N HIS A 34 -2.60 -1.13 -0.65
CA HIS A 34 -2.68 0.33 -0.53
C HIS A 34 -2.27 0.85 0.85
N GLY A 35 -2.07 2.18 0.97
CA GLY A 35 -1.76 2.90 2.20
C GLY A 35 -2.97 3.20 3.09
N LEU A 36 -2.74 3.88 4.22
CA LEU A 36 -3.78 4.34 5.12
C LEU A 36 -4.72 5.34 4.41
N ALA A 37 -6.01 5.17 4.59
CA ALA A 37 -7.09 5.97 3.97
C ALA A 37 -7.11 5.95 2.43
N SER A 38 -6.48 4.93 1.84
CA SER A 38 -6.44 4.68 0.41
C SER A 38 -7.33 3.48 0.02
N ASN A 39 -7.19 2.97 -1.20
CA ASN A 39 -7.98 1.87 -1.75
C ASN A 39 -7.24 1.15 -2.89
N ALA A 40 -7.77 0.01 -3.32
CA ALA A 40 -7.20 -0.83 -4.38
C ALA A 40 -7.06 -0.09 -5.73
N ARG A 41 -7.97 0.83 -6.06
CA ARG A 41 -7.98 1.53 -7.34
C ARG A 41 -6.84 2.53 -7.54
N LEU A 42 -6.16 2.92 -6.46
CA LEU A 42 -4.97 3.77 -6.60
C LEU A 42 -3.82 3.02 -7.31
N TRP A 43 -3.92 1.69 -7.38
CA TRP A 43 -3.02 0.81 -8.12
C TRP A 43 -3.45 0.53 -9.57
N ASP A 44 -4.62 1.03 -10.04
CA ASP A 44 -5.17 0.73 -11.38
C ASP A 44 -4.12 0.94 -12.49
N GLY A 45 -3.38 2.06 -12.43
CA GLY A 45 -2.35 2.37 -13.44
C GLY A 45 -1.19 1.38 -13.44
N VAL A 46 -0.67 1.03 -12.26
CA VAL A 46 0.41 0.02 -12.12
C VAL A 46 -0.07 -1.35 -12.56
N ALA A 47 -1.29 -1.74 -12.14
CA ALA A 47 -1.86 -3.04 -12.47
C ALA A 47 -2.02 -3.23 -13.99
N GLN A 48 -2.51 -2.20 -14.71
CA GLN A 48 -2.66 -2.29 -16.15
C GLN A 48 -1.31 -2.51 -16.85
N HIS A 49 -0.28 -1.76 -16.47
CA HIS A 49 1.06 -1.93 -17.05
C HIS A 49 1.68 -3.31 -16.71
N LEU A 50 1.47 -3.82 -15.49
CA LEU A 50 1.93 -5.16 -15.11
C LEU A 50 1.27 -6.27 -15.91
N VAL A 51 -0.03 -6.13 -16.24
CA VAL A 51 -0.74 -7.08 -17.11
C VAL A 51 -0.18 -7.06 -18.53
N ASP A 52 0.08 -5.87 -19.06
CA ASP A 52 0.68 -5.71 -20.39
C ASP A 52 2.09 -6.35 -20.44
N LEU A 53 2.78 -6.42 -19.29
CA LEU A 53 4.06 -7.10 -19.09
C LEU A 53 3.93 -8.60 -18.75
N GLY A 54 2.70 -9.17 -18.72
CA GLY A 54 2.44 -10.60 -18.57
C GLY A 54 2.30 -11.09 -17.13
N HIS A 55 1.92 -10.23 -16.18
CA HIS A 55 1.61 -10.62 -14.81
C HIS A 55 0.09 -10.73 -14.56
N TYR A 56 -0.31 -11.70 -13.74
CA TYR A 56 -1.61 -11.67 -13.09
C TYR A 56 -1.53 -10.76 -11.88
N VAL A 57 -2.43 -9.80 -11.75
CA VAL A 57 -2.36 -8.75 -10.73
C VAL A 57 -3.65 -8.72 -9.92
N VAL A 58 -3.51 -8.65 -8.60
CA VAL A 58 -4.62 -8.43 -7.67
C VAL A 58 -4.28 -7.24 -6.78
N ALA A 59 -5.19 -6.27 -6.67
CA ALA A 59 -5.13 -5.21 -5.66
C ALA A 59 -6.26 -5.42 -4.65
N VAL A 60 -5.97 -5.25 -3.36
CA VAL A 60 -6.92 -5.50 -2.27
C VAL A 60 -7.30 -4.21 -1.57
N ASP A 61 -8.60 -4.03 -1.29
CA ASP A 61 -9.05 -3.11 -0.24
C ASP A 61 -8.82 -3.79 1.11
N GLN A 62 -7.91 -3.28 1.93
CA GLN A 62 -7.62 -3.85 3.24
C GLN A 62 -8.82 -3.66 4.19
N ARG A 63 -8.89 -4.44 5.29
CA ARG A 63 -9.96 -4.28 6.30
C ARG A 63 -10.18 -2.81 6.65
N GLY A 64 -11.43 -2.41 6.80
CA GLY A 64 -11.81 -1.03 7.12
C GLY A 64 -11.84 -0.07 5.94
N HIS A 65 -11.18 -0.40 4.80
CA HIS A 65 -11.02 0.47 3.64
C HIS A 65 -11.92 0.06 2.47
N GLY A 66 -12.07 0.97 1.50
CA GLY A 66 -12.77 0.73 0.24
C GLY A 66 -14.08 -0.02 0.41
N GLN A 67 -14.27 -1.08 -0.33
CA GLN A 67 -15.48 -1.91 -0.28
C GLN A 67 -15.37 -3.13 0.65
N SER A 68 -14.22 -3.34 1.31
CA SER A 68 -14.01 -4.42 2.27
C SER A 68 -14.83 -4.25 3.55
N SER A 69 -14.98 -5.33 4.32
CA SER A 69 -15.60 -5.33 5.66
C SER A 69 -15.01 -4.25 6.57
N LYS A 70 -15.88 -3.69 7.42
CA LYS A 70 -15.57 -2.58 8.33
C LYS A 70 -15.60 -3.05 9.79
N PRO A 71 -14.72 -3.98 10.23
CA PRO A 71 -14.68 -4.43 11.61
C PRO A 71 -14.34 -3.27 12.55
N ASP A 72 -14.65 -3.46 13.85
CA ASP A 72 -14.38 -2.43 14.85
C ASP A 72 -12.99 -2.55 15.48
N ASP A 73 -12.29 -3.67 15.25
CA ASP A 73 -10.96 -3.98 15.80
C ASP A 73 -10.05 -4.71 14.80
N GLY A 74 -8.86 -5.15 15.29
CA GLY A 74 -7.90 -5.92 14.50
C GLY A 74 -7.10 -5.05 13.54
N PHE A 75 -6.82 -3.80 13.89
CA PHE A 75 -6.02 -2.89 13.07
C PHE A 75 -4.53 -2.85 13.45
N ASP A 76 -4.10 -3.73 14.35
CA ASP A 76 -2.68 -3.96 14.60
C ASP A 76 -2.01 -4.61 13.38
N MET A 77 -0.72 -4.37 13.22
CA MET A 77 0.01 -4.75 12.01
C MET A 77 0.02 -6.26 11.77
N ALA A 78 0.12 -7.05 12.85
CA ALA A 78 0.16 -8.51 12.76
C ALA A 78 -1.19 -9.08 12.25
N THR A 79 -2.30 -8.52 12.72
CA THR A 79 -3.66 -8.93 12.28
C THR A 79 -3.90 -8.55 10.82
N VAL A 80 -3.49 -7.36 10.39
CA VAL A 80 -3.65 -6.92 8.99
C VAL A 80 -2.76 -7.75 8.04
N ALA A 81 -1.53 -8.04 8.44
CA ALA A 81 -0.65 -8.93 7.66
C ALA A 81 -1.23 -10.35 7.56
N HIS A 82 -1.85 -10.86 8.63
CA HIS A 82 -2.51 -12.16 8.61
C HIS A 82 -3.70 -12.21 7.64
N ASP A 83 -4.42 -11.12 7.45
CA ASP A 83 -5.46 -11.07 6.40
C ASP A 83 -4.87 -11.29 5.00
N LEU A 84 -3.67 -10.76 4.74
CA LEU A 84 -2.98 -11.01 3.46
C LEU A 84 -2.52 -12.47 3.33
N GLU A 85 -2.07 -13.10 4.42
CA GLU A 85 -1.75 -14.55 4.43
C GLU A 85 -2.97 -15.36 4.00
N LEU A 86 -4.14 -15.08 4.60
CA LEU A 86 -5.40 -15.76 4.29
C LEU A 86 -5.87 -15.46 2.86
N LEU A 87 -5.72 -14.21 2.41
CA LEU A 87 -6.11 -13.82 1.05
C LEU A 87 -5.24 -14.51 -0.01
N ILE A 88 -3.92 -14.59 0.19
CA ILE A 88 -3.00 -15.31 -0.70
C ILE A 88 -3.43 -16.79 -0.83
N ALA A 89 -3.77 -17.42 0.29
CA ALA A 89 -4.24 -18.79 0.30
C ALA A 89 -5.61 -18.93 -0.38
N GLN A 90 -6.57 -18.05 -0.11
CA GLN A 90 -7.91 -18.06 -0.69
C GLN A 90 -7.91 -17.87 -2.20
N LEU A 91 -7.00 -17.03 -2.70
CA LEU A 91 -6.82 -16.75 -4.13
C LEU A 91 -5.88 -17.75 -4.83
N GLU A 92 -5.33 -18.70 -4.08
CA GLU A 92 -4.36 -19.69 -4.57
C GLU A 92 -3.15 -19.06 -5.29
N LEU A 93 -2.76 -17.85 -4.86
CA LEU A 93 -1.62 -17.14 -5.45
C LEU A 93 -0.31 -17.87 -5.13
N GLN A 94 0.34 -18.40 -6.15
CA GLN A 94 1.56 -19.19 -6.02
C GLN A 94 2.78 -18.29 -5.77
N ARG A 95 3.06 -17.99 -4.49
CA ARG A 95 4.16 -17.13 -4.06
C ARG A 95 4.19 -15.80 -4.85
N PRO A 96 3.21 -14.89 -4.65
CA PRO A 96 3.19 -13.61 -5.34
C PRO A 96 4.38 -12.73 -4.92
N VAL A 97 4.76 -11.78 -5.77
CA VAL A 97 5.45 -10.57 -5.32
C VAL A 97 4.39 -9.65 -4.71
N VAL A 98 4.62 -9.18 -3.49
CA VAL A 98 3.64 -8.33 -2.79
C VAL A 98 4.20 -6.90 -2.69
N ALA A 99 3.53 -5.94 -3.33
CA ALA A 99 3.91 -4.53 -3.26
C ALA A 99 2.93 -3.76 -2.37
N GLY A 100 3.46 -3.04 -1.38
CA GLY A 100 2.66 -2.21 -0.47
C GLY A 100 3.10 -0.74 -0.51
N GLN A 101 2.15 0.20 -0.37
CA GLN A 101 2.44 1.62 -0.33
C GLN A 101 2.21 2.17 1.09
N SER A 102 3.11 3.04 1.58
CA SER A 102 2.96 3.75 2.86
C SER A 102 2.72 2.79 4.03
N TRP A 103 1.59 2.91 4.74
CA TRP A 103 1.15 1.93 5.74
C TRP A 103 1.10 0.50 5.17
N GLY A 104 0.59 0.32 3.95
CA GLY A 104 0.59 -0.98 3.27
C GLY A 104 1.99 -1.54 3.05
N ALA A 105 3.01 -0.68 2.91
CA ALA A 105 4.41 -1.11 2.85
C ALA A 105 4.87 -1.69 4.21
N ASN A 106 4.47 -1.09 5.33
CA ASN A 106 4.75 -1.66 6.65
C ASN A 106 4.00 -2.99 6.86
N VAL A 107 2.77 -3.12 6.32
CA VAL A 107 2.01 -4.39 6.34
C VAL A 107 2.75 -5.50 5.58
N VAL A 108 3.30 -5.21 4.39
CA VAL A 108 4.02 -6.25 3.62
C VAL A 108 5.38 -6.59 4.21
N ILE A 109 6.03 -5.68 4.94
CA ILE A 109 7.22 -5.98 5.77
C ILE A 109 6.84 -6.95 6.90
N GLU A 110 5.73 -6.70 7.61
CA GLU A 110 5.22 -7.62 8.64
C GLU A 110 4.89 -9.00 8.04
N LEU A 111 4.20 -9.05 6.87
CA LEU A 111 3.89 -10.27 6.14
C LEU A 111 5.17 -11.07 5.81
N ALA A 112 6.19 -10.39 5.26
CA ALA A 112 7.45 -11.03 4.86
C ALA A 112 8.22 -11.59 6.06
N ALA A 113 8.15 -10.94 7.23
CA ALA A 113 8.77 -11.44 8.46
C ALA A 113 8.02 -12.64 9.04
N ARG A 114 6.67 -12.65 8.98
CA ARG A 114 5.82 -13.70 9.56
C ARG A 114 5.71 -14.94 8.69
N ALA A 115 5.55 -14.74 7.38
CA ALA A 115 5.23 -15.80 6.44
C ALA A 115 6.08 -15.71 5.14
N PRO A 116 7.42 -15.71 5.24
CA PRO A 116 8.30 -15.57 4.07
C PRO A 116 8.07 -16.66 3.01
N HIS A 117 7.59 -17.83 3.41
CA HIS A 117 7.31 -18.94 2.52
C HIS A 117 6.11 -18.69 1.58
N LEU A 118 5.22 -17.77 1.92
CA LEU A 118 4.04 -17.43 1.11
C LEU A 118 4.34 -16.46 -0.02
N VAL A 119 5.45 -15.73 0.03
CA VAL A 119 5.78 -14.69 -0.93
C VAL A 119 7.11 -14.97 -1.64
N ARG A 120 7.27 -14.44 -2.85
CA ARG A 120 8.53 -14.48 -3.59
C ARG A 120 9.49 -13.37 -3.15
N GLY A 121 8.94 -12.26 -2.74
CA GLY A 121 9.58 -11.08 -2.22
C GLY A 121 8.56 -9.97 -2.03
N VAL A 122 8.97 -8.86 -1.44
CA VAL A 122 8.08 -7.72 -1.20
C VAL A 122 8.69 -6.43 -1.74
N CYS A 123 7.82 -5.51 -2.15
CA CYS A 123 8.19 -4.15 -2.54
C CYS A 123 7.52 -3.14 -1.59
N ALA A 124 8.32 -2.27 -1.00
CA ALA A 124 7.88 -1.22 -0.09
C ALA A 124 7.92 0.14 -0.80
N VAL A 125 6.76 0.61 -1.26
CA VAL A 125 6.58 1.86 -2.01
C VAL A 125 6.33 2.99 -1.02
N ASP A 126 7.27 3.88 -0.91
CA ASP A 126 7.35 5.02 0.02
C ASP A 126 6.85 4.70 1.44
N GLY A 127 7.38 3.62 2.00
CA GLY A 127 7.04 3.09 3.31
C GLY A 127 7.90 1.88 3.66
N GLY A 128 7.41 1.02 4.55
CA GLY A 128 8.13 -0.17 5.02
C GLY A 128 9.20 0.14 6.07
N THR A 129 9.58 1.39 6.21
CA THR A 129 10.49 1.90 7.24
C THR A 129 9.83 2.90 8.19
N ILE A 130 8.50 3.08 8.07
CA ILE A 130 7.76 4.05 8.88
C ILE A 130 7.75 3.59 10.34
N GLN A 131 8.37 4.38 11.20
CA GLN A 131 8.43 4.17 12.66
C GLN A 131 8.01 5.45 13.38
N LEU A 132 6.68 5.62 13.56
CA LEU A 132 6.11 6.87 14.07
C LEU A 132 6.56 7.20 15.50
N GLN A 133 6.87 6.21 16.34
CA GLN A 133 7.37 6.45 17.71
C GLN A 133 8.71 7.19 17.75
N LYS A 134 9.52 7.15 16.69
CA LYS A 134 10.77 7.96 16.61
C LYS A 134 10.47 9.46 16.56
N HIS A 135 9.37 9.86 15.91
CA HIS A 135 8.96 11.25 15.77
C HIS A 135 7.93 11.67 16.82
N PHE A 136 7.11 10.73 17.26
CA PHE A 136 6.03 10.91 18.24
C PHE A 136 6.13 9.85 19.33
N PRO A 137 6.98 10.03 20.35
CA PRO A 137 7.10 9.04 21.45
C PRO A 137 5.78 8.80 22.17
N GLU A 138 4.93 9.83 22.27
CA GLU A 138 3.62 9.74 22.91
C GLU A 138 2.49 9.65 21.87
N TRP A 139 1.55 8.73 22.10
CA TRP A 139 0.41 8.51 21.21
C TRP A 139 -0.44 9.76 21.00
N ASP A 140 -0.72 10.50 22.08
CA ASP A 140 -1.61 11.66 21.99
C ASP A 140 -1.05 12.74 21.06
N ALA A 141 0.27 12.93 21.04
CA ALA A 141 0.95 13.84 20.12
C ALA A 141 0.82 13.34 18.67
N CYS A 142 1.05 12.04 18.44
CA CYS A 142 0.87 11.42 17.13
C CYS A 142 -0.58 11.56 16.65
N ALA A 143 -1.54 11.20 17.50
CA ALA A 143 -2.97 11.24 17.20
C ALA A 143 -3.46 12.67 16.89
N GLN A 144 -2.94 13.67 17.57
CA GLN A 144 -3.29 15.07 17.30
C GLN A 144 -2.69 15.56 15.97
N GLN A 145 -1.41 15.29 15.73
CA GLN A 145 -0.68 15.81 14.56
C GLN A 145 -1.10 15.13 13.25
N LEU A 146 -1.36 13.82 13.30
CA LEU A 146 -1.69 13.02 12.11
C LEU A 146 -3.19 12.74 11.95
N ARG A 147 -4.03 13.43 12.72
CA ARG A 147 -5.49 13.33 12.57
C ARG A 147 -5.92 13.86 11.20
N PRO A 148 -6.66 13.06 10.40
CA PRO A 148 -7.11 13.52 9.08
C PRO A 148 -8.19 14.60 9.22
N PRO A 149 -8.36 15.48 8.20
CA PRO A 149 -9.46 16.42 8.15
C PRO A 149 -10.80 15.69 8.03
N ASN A 150 -11.86 16.31 8.51
CA ASN A 150 -13.21 15.81 8.28
C ASN A 150 -13.69 16.22 6.88
N LEU A 151 -13.80 15.23 5.99
CA LEU A 151 -14.26 15.43 4.61
C LEU A 151 -15.74 15.06 4.40
N LEU A 152 -16.44 14.56 5.43
CA LEU A 152 -17.85 14.19 5.34
C LEU A 152 -18.69 15.38 4.87
N GLY A 153 -19.54 15.16 3.85
CA GLY A 153 -20.43 16.19 3.31
C GLY A 153 -19.76 17.20 2.37
N THR A 154 -18.47 17.03 2.06
CA THR A 154 -17.78 17.86 1.05
C THR A 154 -18.37 17.54 -0.33
N PRO A 155 -18.67 18.54 -1.20
CA PRO A 155 -19.06 18.25 -2.59
C PRO A 155 -17.95 17.50 -3.35
N ALA A 156 -18.31 16.42 -4.04
CA ALA A 156 -17.37 15.57 -4.78
C ALA A 156 -16.52 16.38 -5.79
N LYS A 157 -17.14 17.31 -6.52
CA LYS A 157 -16.44 18.20 -7.47
C LYS A 157 -15.38 19.10 -6.81
N ARG A 158 -15.61 19.50 -5.54
CA ARG A 158 -14.63 20.31 -4.80
C ARG A 158 -13.42 19.47 -4.43
N LEU A 159 -13.63 18.24 -3.98
CA LEU A 159 -12.53 17.33 -3.71
C LEU A 159 -11.74 17.01 -4.98
N GLU A 160 -12.43 16.67 -6.07
CA GLU A 160 -11.79 16.39 -7.36
C GLU A 160 -10.94 17.58 -7.84
N GLY A 161 -11.47 18.80 -7.75
CA GLY A 161 -10.73 20.01 -8.10
C GLY A 161 -9.48 20.20 -7.23
N ALA A 162 -9.55 19.91 -5.94
CA ALA A 162 -8.41 19.97 -5.03
C ALA A 162 -7.34 18.92 -5.36
N ILE A 163 -7.74 17.66 -5.61
CA ILE A 163 -6.84 16.58 -6.02
C ILE A 163 -6.13 16.95 -7.33
N ARG A 164 -6.85 17.39 -8.36
CA ARG A 164 -6.27 17.80 -9.65
C ARG A 164 -5.30 18.98 -9.53
N SER A 165 -5.61 19.93 -8.64
CA SER A 165 -4.72 21.06 -8.39
C SER A 165 -3.45 20.69 -7.67
N HIS A 166 -3.53 19.75 -6.74
CA HIS A 166 -2.40 19.28 -5.94
C HIS A 166 -1.48 18.32 -6.70
N HIS A 167 -2.08 17.48 -7.54
CA HIS A 167 -1.41 16.46 -8.34
C HIS A 167 -1.57 16.73 -9.84
N SER A 168 -1.12 17.92 -10.28
CA SER A 168 -1.31 18.39 -11.66
C SER A 168 -0.54 17.57 -12.71
N ASP A 169 0.45 16.82 -12.31
CA ASP A 169 1.30 15.94 -13.12
C ASP A 169 0.88 14.46 -13.07
N TRP A 170 -0.14 14.12 -12.28
CA TRP A 170 -0.63 12.75 -12.21
C TRP A 170 -1.45 12.38 -13.44
N PRO A 171 -1.34 11.14 -13.94
CA PRO A 171 -2.23 10.63 -14.96
C PRO A 171 -3.67 10.52 -14.43
N GLU A 172 -4.66 10.59 -15.33
CA GLU A 172 -6.09 10.56 -14.98
C GLU A 172 -6.46 9.34 -14.11
N VAL A 173 -5.86 8.19 -14.37
CA VAL A 173 -6.09 6.96 -13.60
C VAL A 173 -5.71 7.13 -12.13
N GLY A 174 -4.64 7.88 -11.82
CA GLY A 174 -4.23 8.19 -10.44
C GLY A 174 -5.22 9.14 -9.76
N ILE A 175 -5.70 10.18 -10.48
CA ILE A 175 -6.74 11.10 -9.99
C ILE A 175 -8.02 10.34 -9.63
N GLN A 176 -8.48 9.45 -10.53
CA GLN A 176 -9.68 8.63 -10.30
C GLN A 176 -9.48 7.62 -9.15
N GLY A 177 -8.28 7.03 -9.03
CA GLY A 177 -7.91 6.17 -7.90
C GLY A 177 -7.97 6.91 -6.56
N SER A 178 -7.49 8.17 -6.52
CA SER A 178 -7.56 9.02 -5.33
C SER A 178 -9.02 9.41 -4.99
N MET A 179 -9.84 9.73 -5.97
CA MET A 179 -11.27 9.98 -5.76
C MET A 179 -11.99 8.77 -5.18
N ALA A 180 -11.59 7.55 -5.54
CA ALA A 180 -12.19 6.31 -5.05
C ALA A 180 -11.94 6.03 -3.56
N ASN A 181 -11.13 6.85 -2.84
CA ASN A 181 -11.05 6.84 -1.37
C ASN A 181 -12.38 7.22 -0.71
N MET A 182 -13.27 7.81 -1.48
CA MET A 182 -14.56 8.33 -1.04
C MET A 182 -15.72 7.62 -1.72
N GLU A 183 -16.76 7.41 -0.96
CA GLU A 183 -18.09 7.13 -1.51
C GLU A 183 -18.75 8.44 -1.92
N VAL A 184 -19.25 8.51 -3.15
CA VAL A 184 -20.07 9.64 -3.61
C VAL A 184 -21.53 9.31 -3.32
N LEU A 185 -22.19 10.18 -2.56
CA LEU A 185 -23.59 10.02 -2.17
C LEU A 185 -24.53 10.60 -3.23
N ASP A 186 -25.82 10.24 -3.15
CA ASP A 186 -26.85 10.67 -4.11
C ASP A 186 -27.03 12.20 -4.19
N ASP A 187 -26.70 12.91 -3.11
CA ASP A 187 -26.73 14.38 -3.05
C ASP A 187 -25.49 15.05 -3.65
N GLY A 188 -24.54 14.26 -4.18
CA GLY A 188 -23.27 14.72 -4.77
C GLY A 188 -22.20 15.10 -3.75
N THR A 189 -22.42 14.81 -2.48
CA THR A 189 -21.38 14.93 -1.43
C THR A 189 -20.58 13.64 -1.28
N ILE A 190 -19.50 13.68 -0.50
CA ILE A 190 -18.65 12.52 -0.24
C ILE A 190 -18.70 12.06 1.21
N ARG A 191 -18.44 10.77 1.38
CA ARG A 191 -18.16 10.12 2.64
C ARG A 191 -16.89 9.27 2.52
N PRO A 192 -15.88 9.46 3.40
CA PRO A 192 -14.72 8.55 3.41
C PRO A 192 -15.16 7.10 3.67
N TRP A 193 -14.64 6.14 2.89
CA TRP A 193 -14.87 4.72 3.15
C TRP A 193 -14.31 4.28 4.51
N LEU A 194 -13.15 4.82 4.88
CA LEU A 194 -12.55 4.63 6.20
C LEU A 194 -13.09 5.70 7.16
N SER A 195 -13.91 5.31 8.14
CA SER A 195 -14.39 6.24 9.16
C SER A 195 -13.23 6.81 9.99
N LEU A 196 -13.40 8.02 10.53
CA LEU A 196 -12.38 8.65 11.38
C LEU A 196 -11.98 7.75 12.55
N GLU A 197 -12.94 7.08 13.18
CA GLU A 197 -12.67 6.16 14.30
C GLU A 197 -11.73 5.03 13.86
N ARG A 198 -12.03 4.36 12.73
CA ARG A 198 -11.18 3.29 12.21
C ARG A 198 -9.84 3.81 11.72
N HIS A 199 -9.81 4.99 11.09
CA HIS A 199 -8.55 5.65 10.70
C HIS A 199 -7.60 5.79 11.91
N MET A 200 -8.13 6.25 13.04
CA MET A 200 -7.31 6.40 14.25
C MET A 200 -6.84 5.06 14.83
N LYS A 201 -7.62 3.98 14.69
CA LYS A 201 -7.20 2.63 15.07
C LYS A 201 -6.09 2.09 14.16
N VAL A 202 -6.19 2.30 12.84
CA VAL A 202 -5.11 1.96 11.89
C VAL A 202 -3.84 2.76 12.18
N LEU A 203 -3.98 4.08 12.39
CA LEU A 203 -2.86 4.94 12.76
C LEU A 203 -2.19 4.48 14.07
N ARG A 204 -2.99 4.02 15.05
CA ARG A 204 -2.48 3.45 16.30
C ARG A 204 -1.65 2.19 16.05
N GLY A 205 -2.15 1.27 15.21
CA GLY A 205 -1.41 0.06 14.83
C GLY A 205 -0.11 0.39 14.08
N LEU A 206 -0.09 1.42 13.24
CA LEU A 206 1.15 1.90 12.60
C LEU A 206 2.10 2.55 13.60
N TRP A 207 1.60 3.32 14.56
CA TRP A 207 2.40 3.95 15.60
C TRP A 207 3.08 2.92 16.51
N GLU A 208 2.40 1.81 16.82
CA GLU A 208 2.92 0.69 17.62
C GLU A 208 3.91 -0.20 16.86
N HIS A 209 3.91 -0.11 15.51
CA HIS A 209 4.75 -0.97 14.68
C HIS A 209 6.20 -0.48 14.63
N ASN A 210 7.12 -1.42 14.88
CA ASN A 210 8.55 -1.21 14.70
C ASN A 210 9.09 -2.11 13.56
N PRO A 211 9.23 -1.59 12.34
CA PRO A 211 9.71 -2.38 11.20
C PRO A 211 11.19 -2.80 11.36
N GLU A 212 12.00 -2.05 12.10
CA GLU A 212 13.42 -2.37 12.31
C GLU A 212 13.60 -3.71 13.05
N GLU A 213 12.67 -4.06 13.94
CA GLU A 213 12.65 -5.36 14.60
C GLU A 213 12.25 -6.51 13.67
N LYS A 214 11.63 -6.22 12.53
CA LYS A 214 11.16 -7.23 11.58
C LYS A 214 12.22 -7.62 10.55
N PHE A 215 13.05 -6.68 10.11
CA PHE A 215 14.04 -6.92 9.05
C PHE A 215 14.93 -8.14 9.26
N PRO A 216 15.44 -8.43 10.47
CA PRO A 216 16.27 -9.63 10.70
C PRO A 216 15.52 -10.96 10.51
N HIS A 217 14.18 -10.95 10.52
CA HIS A 217 13.34 -12.14 10.36
C HIS A 217 12.89 -12.36 8.91
N ILE A 218 13.21 -11.42 7.98
CA ILE A 218 12.83 -11.51 6.58
C ILE A 218 13.90 -12.27 5.82
N SER A 219 13.53 -13.42 5.24
CA SER A 219 14.42 -14.25 4.44
C SER A 219 14.23 -14.09 2.93
N VAL A 220 13.23 -13.31 2.51
CA VAL A 220 12.93 -13.02 1.10
C VAL A 220 13.46 -11.64 0.69
N PRO A 221 13.66 -11.38 -0.62
CA PRO A 221 14.11 -10.08 -1.10
C PRO A 221 13.13 -8.95 -0.78
N VAL A 222 13.67 -7.77 -0.42
CA VAL A 222 12.89 -6.54 -0.19
C VAL A 222 13.40 -5.44 -1.12
N LEU A 223 12.53 -4.94 -1.98
CA LEU A 223 12.79 -3.77 -2.82
C LEU A 223 12.11 -2.54 -2.21
N PHE A 224 12.87 -1.51 -1.89
CA PHE A 224 12.31 -0.21 -1.51
C PHE A 224 12.20 0.71 -2.74
N MET A 225 11.11 1.44 -2.83
CA MET A 225 10.88 2.51 -3.81
C MET A 225 10.54 3.79 -3.04
N PRO A 226 11.52 4.45 -2.42
CA PRO A 226 11.25 5.63 -1.61
C PRO A 226 11.11 6.89 -2.48
N ALA A 227 10.15 7.77 -2.11
CA ALA A 227 9.94 9.08 -2.70
C ALA A 227 10.67 10.17 -1.90
N VAL A 228 11.19 11.17 -2.60
CA VAL A 228 11.70 12.42 -2.02
C VAL A 228 11.03 13.59 -2.74
N GLY A 229 10.23 14.37 -2.01
CA GLY A 229 9.56 15.56 -2.52
C GLY A 229 10.51 16.74 -2.72
N SER A 230 10.16 17.65 -3.61
CA SER A 230 10.90 18.90 -3.79
C SER A 230 10.69 19.81 -2.56
N GLY A 231 11.70 19.96 -1.72
CA GLY A 231 11.69 20.86 -0.55
C GLY A 231 11.59 20.18 0.83
N GLU A 232 11.56 18.85 0.91
CA GLU A 232 11.47 18.09 2.16
C GLU A 232 12.84 17.67 2.72
N ALA A 233 13.78 18.61 2.89
CA ALA A 233 15.16 18.26 3.24
C ALA A 233 15.33 17.46 4.54
N ALA A 234 14.58 17.77 5.60
CA ALA A 234 14.67 17.05 6.88
C ALA A 234 14.09 15.62 6.78
N TRP A 235 12.88 15.48 6.26
CA TRP A 235 12.24 14.16 6.04
C TRP A 235 13.03 13.27 5.07
N ALA A 236 13.68 13.88 4.07
CA ALA A 236 14.53 13.16 3.14
C ALA A 236 15.76 12.55 3.81
N VAL A 237 16.38 13.25 4.78
CA VAL A 237 17.52 12.72 5.55
C VAL A 237 17.07 11.53 6.38
N ASP A 238 16.02 11.69 7.19
CA ASP A 238 15.51 10.63 8.06
C ASP A 238 15.10 9.38 7.24
N LYS A 239 14.48 9.60 6.07
CA LYS A 239 14.09 8.52 5.16
C LYS A 239 15.31 7.80 4.58
N LYS A 240 16.35 8.54 4.16
CA LYS A 240 17.59 7.96 3.66
C LYS A 240 18.30 7.11 4.72
N GLU A 241 18.35 7.59 5.97
CA GLU A 241 18.91 6.84 7.10
C GLU A 241 18.10 5.58 7.42
N ALA A 242 16.76 5.68 7.43
CA ALA A 242 15.89 4.55 7.70
C ALA A 242 16.00 3.45 6.63
N VAL A 243 16.06 3.83 5.35
CA VAL A 243 16.26 2.87 4.23
C VAL A 243 17.66 2.26 4.30
N ALA A 244 18.70 3.05 4.55
CA ALA A 244 20.07 2.53 4.69
C ALA A 244 20.14 1.50 5.83
N ARG A 245 19.52 1.82 6.98
CA ARG A 245 19.46 0.90 8.12
C ARG A 245 18.67 -0.38 7.80
N ALA A 246 17.57 -0.29 7.06
CA ALA A 246 16.82 -1.47 6.61
C ALA A 246 17.69 -2.37 5.72
N LEU A 247 18.43 -1.78 4.77
CA LEU A 247 19.34 -2.52 3.87
C LEU A 247 20.48 -3.22 4.60
N GLU A 248 20.98 -2.65 5.70
CA GLU A 248 21.99 -3.31 6.55
C GLU A 248 21.45 -4.56 7.28
N LEU A 249 20.17 -4.53 7.65
CA LEU A 249 19.53 -5.60 8.44
C LEU A 249 18.95 -6.71 7.57
N LEU A 250 18.67 -6.44 6.30
CA LEU A 250 18.07 -7.38 5.38
C LEU A 250 19.13 -8.24 4.68
N PRO A 251 18.92 -9.56 4.56
CA PRO A 251 19.85 -10.44 3.83
C PRO A 251 19.88 -10.15 2.31
N LYS A 252 18.80 -9.64 1.75
CA LYS A 252 18.69 -9.23 0.34
C LYS A 252 17.74 -8.03 0.22
N GLY A 253 18.30 -6.84 0.14
CA GLY A 253 17.60 -5.58 -0.01
C GLY A 253 18.14 -4.73 -1.15
N ALA A 254 17.29 -3.93 -1.78
CA ALA A 254 17.66 -2.91 -2.75
C ALA A 254 16.75 -1.70 -2.63
N ALA A 255 17.18 -0.55 -3.14
CA ALA A 255 16.36 0.67 -3.14
C ALA A 255 16.49 1.42 -4.47
N ASN A 256 15.35 1.75 -5.08
CA ASN A 256 15.21 2.56 -6.28
C ASN A 256 14.55 3.88 -5.89
N TRP A 257 15.31 4.96 -5.86
CA TRP A 257 14.83 6.28 -5.42
C TRP A 257 14.04 7.00 -6.51
N TYR A 258 12.97 7.67 -6.08
CA TYR A 258 12.13 8.56 -6.88
C TYR A 258 12.30 9.99 -6.36
N GLU A 259 13.00 10.84 -7.13
CA GLU A 259 13.31 12.22 -6.74
C GLU A 259 13.33 13.12 -7.99
N PRO A 260 12.46 14.15 -8.09
CA PRO A 260 11.37 14.41 -7.15
C PRO A 260 10.18 13.47 -7.37
N ALA A 261 9.47 13.14 -6.29
CA ALA A 261 8.25 12.35 -6.37
C ALA A 261 7.32 12.62 -5.17
N ASP A 262 6.02 12.45 -5.40
CA ASP A 262 5.00 12.46 -4.36
C ASP A 262 5.01 11.18 -3.52
N HIS A 263 4.40 11.23 -2.34
CA HIS A 263 4.22 10.07 -1.48
C HIS A 263 3.48 8.91 -2.19
N ASP A 264 2.52 9.22 -3.05
CA ASP A 264 1.79 8.26 -3.85
C ASP A 264 2.45 8.05 -5.24
N LEU A 265 3.78 7.86 -5.28
CA LEU A 265 4.57 7.72 -6.50
C LEU A 265 4.06 6.64 -7.48
N HIS A 266 3.36 5.62 -6.98
CA HIS A 266 2.74 4.56 -7.79
C HIS A 266 1.54 5.07 -8.60
N ALA A 267 0.85 6.12 -8.12
CA ALA A 267 -0.18 6.81 -8.87
C ALA A 267 0.41 7.86 -9.82
N GLN A 268 1.52 8.52 -9.42
CA GLN A 268 2.22 9.52 -10.20
C GLN A 268 3.01 8.90 -11.37
N PHE A 269 3.73 7.79 -11.12
CA PHE A 269 4.60 7.13 -12.10
C PHE A 269 4.24 5.64 -12.31
N PRO A 270 2.99 5.29 -12.66
CA PRO A 270 2.53 3.90 -12.67
C PRO A 270 3.32 3.01 -13.63
N GLN A 271 3.70 3.51 -14.80
CA GLN A 271 4.49 2.77 -15.77
C GLN A 271 5.89 2.44 -15.24
N ARG A 272 6.56 3.41 -14.59
CA ARG A 272 7.91 3.19 -14.05
C ARG A 272 7.88 2.19 -12.89
N VAL A 273 6.91 2.30 -11.98
CA VAL A 273 6.75 1.34 -10.88
C VAL A 273 6.50 -0.07 -11.40
N ALA A 274 5.60 -0.22 -12.39
CA ALA A 274 5.33 -1.51 -13.01
C ALA A 274 6.56 -2.11 -13.69
N GLN A 275 7.31 -1.31 -14.45
CA GLN A 275 8.52 -1.76 -15.12
C GLN A 275 9.60 -2.23 -14.12
N GLU A 276 9.84 -1.47 -13.05
CA GLU A 276 10.82 -1.84 -12.03
C GLU A 276 10.43 -3.12 -11.27
N LEU A 277 9.14 -3.34 -10.98
CA LEU A 277 8.64 -4.59 -10.40
C LEU A 277 8.84 -5.78 -11.36
N HIS A 278 8.53 -5.60 -12.63
CA HIS A 278 8.73 -6.58 -13.68
C HIS A 278 10.21 -6.94 -13.83
N ASP A 279 11.08 -5.95 -13.97
CA ASP A 279 12.52 -6.13 -14.12
C ASP A 279 13.12 -6.87 -12.91
N ALA A 280 12.73 -6.51 -11.70
CA ALA A 280 13.13 -7.19 -10.46
C ALA A 280 12.69 -8.67 -10.42
N THR A 281 11.59 -9.00 -11.08
CA THR A 281 11.13 -10.39 -11.23
C THR A 281 11.96 -11.14 -12.27
N LEU A 282 12.26 -10.51 -13.42
CA LEU A 282 12.99 -11.17 -14.51
C LEU A 282 14.48 -11.33 -14.26
N ASN A 283 15.12 -10.34 -13.61
CA ASN A 283 16.55 -10.39 -13.32
C ASN A 283 16.93 -11.28 -12.12
N GLY A 284 15.93 -11.97 -11.52
CA GLY A 284 16.12 -12.88 -10.39
C GLY A 284 16.31 -12.17 -9.05
N PHE A 285 15.90 -10.92 -8.91
CA PHE A 285 15.85 -10.29 -7.60
C PHE A 285 14.75 -10.91 -6.74
N PHE A 286 13.53 -11.05 -7.26
CA PHE A 286 12.44 -11.79 -6.62
C PHE A 286 12.48 -13.26 -7.09
N ILE A 287 13.15 -14.12 -6.34
CA ILE A 287 13.29 -15.55 -6.66
C ILE A 287 12.41 -16.42 -5.78
#